data_f5e10039090cf1aab03f192890f875a7
#
_entry.id   f5e10039090cf1aab03f192890f875a7
#
_cell.length_a   1.000
_cell.length_b   1.000
_cell.length_c   1.000
_cell.angle_alpha   90.00
_cell.angle_beta   90.00
_cell.angle_gamma   90.00
#
_symmetry.space_group_name_H-M   'P 1'
#
loop_
_entity.id
_entity.type
_entity.pdbx_description
1 polymer ?
#
loop_
_entity_poly.entity_id
_entity_poly.type
_entity_poly.pdbx_seq_one_letter_code
_entity_poly.pdbx_strand_id
1 'polypeptide(L)'
;MHLTTFADIRSIYDELTEGEIAKPNLPDGDFFFFFEVFIADERSGATIHNPPINGKVVTAMMAEWLNFINKPDMPFLIKALIGHYFFENVHPFYDGNGRIGRYILSKYLSRKLDIYTGLGVSQFLNENRKAYYKAFTITGEADNKAEGTFFVLHLLTIIYEGQQNLIDDLKFKKVQLASAIQKIEFDSTLSEVERTVLVLLAQSKLFTESIEDKLEDRDIIAMAKETSHSQNAVQKAIKELEEQGKIDLLQKRPLIHDISNEYI
;
A
#
# COMPACT_ATOMS: atom_id res chain seq x y z
N MET A 1 -9.17 13.17 4.61
CA MET A 1 -10.22 12.44 5.30
C MET A 1 -10.22 12.86 6.77
N HIS A 2 -11.33 13.27 7.31
CA HIS A 2 -11.56 13.47 8.73
C HIS A 2 -12.53 12.38 9.18
N LEU A 3 -12.12 11.56 10.14
CA LEU A 3 -13.00 10.61 10.78
C LEU A 3 -13.65 11.31 11.97
N THR A 4 -14.93 11.60 11.88
CA THR A 4 -15.68 12.31 12.90
C THR A 4 -16.88 11.53 13.40
N THR A 5 -17.34 10.57 12.64
CA THR A 5 -18.51 9.75 12.93
C THR A 5 -18.24 8.26 12.72
N PHE A 6 -19.08 7.40 13.29
CA PHE A 6 -19.06 5.96 13.03
C PHE A 6 -19.39 5.66 11.56
N ALA A 7 -20.25 6.47 10.93
CA ALA A 7 -20.58 6.32 9.53
C ALA A 7 -19.35 6.48 8.62
N ASP A 8 -18.41 7.37 8.98
CA ASP A 8 -17.15 7.52 8.23
C ASP A 8 -16.33 6.22 8.25
N ILE A 9 -16.25 5.56 9.43
CA ILE A 9 -15.52 4.31 9.60
C ILE A 9 -16.23 3.18 8.85
N ARG A 10 -17.56 3.13 8.94
CA ARG A 10 -18.37 2.13 8.26
C ARG A 10 -18.28 2.27 6.75
N SER A 11 -18.29 3.48 6.21
CA SER A 11 -18.12 3.72 4.76
C SER A 11 -16.77 3.20 4.26
N ILE A 12 -15.68 3.40 5.03
CA ILE A 12 -14.37 2.84 4.69
C ILE A 12 -14.41 1.31 4.69
N TYR A 13 -15.05 0.73 5.70
CA TYR A 13 -15.20 -0.72 5.78
C TYR A 13 -15.91 -1.28 4.55
N ASP A 14 -17.08 -0.71 4.25
CA ASP A 14 -17.91 -1.17 3.13
C ASP A 14 -17.17 -1.05 1.78
N GLU A 15 -16.44 0.06 1.56
CA GLU A 15 -15.66 0.30 0.33
C GLU A 15 -14.47 -0.66 0.21
N LEU A 16 -13.68 -0.84 1.28
CA LEU A 16 -12.45 -1.65 1.25
C LEU A 16 -12.70 -3.16 1.27
N THR A 17 -13.87 -3.58 1.70
CA THR A 17 -14.17 -5.01 1.87
C THR A 17 -15.28 -5.50 0.94
N GLU A 18 -15.71 -4.67 -0.01
CA GLU A 18 -16.78 -5.00 -0.94
C GLU A 18 -16.49 -6.31 -1.68
N GLY A 19 -17.40 -7.27 -1.54
CA GLY A 19 -17.30 -8.58 -2.20
C GLY A 19 -16.29 -9.57 -1.60
N GLU A 20 -15.47 -9.17 -0.62
CA GLU A 20 -14.42 -10.01 -0.05
C GLU A 20 -14.82 -10.70 1.27
N ILE A 21 -15.76 -10.09 2.02
CA ILE A 21 -16.18 -10.63 3.32
C ILE A 21 -17.33 -11.62 3.13
N ALA A 22 -17.18 -12.79 3.74
CA ALA A 22 -18.24 -13.79 3.77
C ALA A 22 -19.48 -13.25 4.49
N LYS A 23 -20.69 -13.53 3.95
CA LYS A 23 -21.95 -13.02 4.49
C LYS A 23 -22.13 -13.17 6.01
N PRO A 24 -21.73 -14.30 6.66
CA PRO A 24 -21.84 -14.43 8.11
C PRO A 24 -20.95 -13.50 8.91
N ASN A 25 -19.91 -12.95 8.29
CA ASN A 25 -18.92 -12.06 8.92
C ASN A 25 -19.18 -10.57 8.62
N LEU A 26 -20.27 -10.25 7.92
CA LEU A 26 -20.68 -8.87 7.73
C LEU A 26 -21.19 -8.29 9.05
N PRO A 27 -20.95 -6.99 9.31
CA PRO A 27 -21.48 -6.33 10.51
C PRO A 27 -23.00 -6.44 10.57
N ASP A 28 -23.51 -6.89 11.70
CA ASP A 28 -24.93 -7.09 11.99
C ASP A 28 -25.54 -5.98 12.88
N GLY A 29 -24.70 -5.07 13.38
CA GLY A 29 -25.10 -3.82 14.05
C GLY A 29 -25.17 -2.64 13.08
N ASP A 30 -25.65 -1.48 13.55
CA ASP A 30 -25.77 -0.25 12.74
C ASP A 30 -24.43 0.18 12.12
N PHE A 31 -23.34 0.04 12.88
CA PHE A 31 -21.99 0.42 12.42
C PHE A 31 -20.96 -0.70 12.58
N PHE A 32 -21.04 -1.46 13.68
CA PHE A 32 -20.07 -2.48 14.10
C PHE A 32 -20.77 -3.81 14.34
N PHE A 33 -20.03 -4.83 14.84
CA PHE A 33 -20.65 -6.10 15.22
C PHE A 33 -21.53 -5.96 16.48
N PHE A 34 -22.49 -6.85 16.64
CA PHE A 34 -23.40 -6.88 17.79
C PHE A 34 -23.09 -8.02 18.78
N PHE A 35 -22.64 -9.18 18.27
CA PHE A 35 -22.35 -10.38 19.07
C PHE A 35 -20.86 -10.53 19.36
N GLU A 36 -20.51 -11.47 20.26
CA GLU A 36 -19.13 -11.73 20.70
C GLU A 36 -18.22 -12.16 19.55
N VAL A 37 -16.98 -11.67 19.56
CA VAL A 37 -15.90 -12.03 18.61
C VAL A 37 -14.73 -12.64 19.38
N PHE A 38 -14.11 -13.67 18.81
CA PHE A 38 -12.90 -14.28 19.34
C PHE A 38 -11.80 -14.20 18.28
N ILE A 39 -10.63 -13.69 18.65
CA ILE A 39 -9.46 -13.65 17.76
C ILE A 39 -8.56 -14.82 18.15
N ALA A 40 -8.47 -15.81 17.26
CA ALA A 40 -7.60 -16.96 17.40
C ALA A 40 -6.51 -16.96 16.33
N ASP A 41 -5.36 -17.52 16.67
CA ASP A 41 -4.30 -17.81 15.68
C ASP A 41 -4.76 -18.92 14.72
N GLU A 42 -4.74 -18.66 13.45
CA GLU A 42 -5.23 -19.59 12.41
C GLU A 42 -4.50 -20.94 12.39
N ARG A 43 -3.27 -21.01 12.91
CA ARG A 43 -2.44 -22.22 12.90
C ARG A 43 -2.52 -23.01 14.20
N SER A 44 -2.53 -22.32 15.33
CA SER A 44 -2.50 -22.95 16.67
C SER A 44 -3.89 -23.03 17.32
N GLY A 45 -4.88 -22.27 16.84
CA GLY A 45 -6.18 -22.12 17.48
C GLY A 45 -6.12 -21.39 18.84
N ALA A 46 -4.95 -20.91 19.24
CA ALA A 46 -4.78 -20.20 20.51
C ALA A 46 -5.42 -18.81 20.43
N THR A 47 -6.13 -18.39 21.47
CA THR A 47 -6.69 -17.04 21.56
C THR A 47 -5.55 -16.02 21.67
N ILE A 48 -5.41 -15.15 20.66
CA ILE A 48 -4.40 -14.11 20.62
C ILE A 48 -4.88 -12.90 21.42
N HIS A 49 -6.16 -12.57 21.30
CA HIS A 49 -6.77 -11.42 21.94
C HIS A 49 -8.25 -11.68 22.17
N ASN A 50 -8.78 -11.19 23.29
CA ASN A 50 -10.21 -11.17 23.60
C ASN A 50 -10.70 -9.72 23.41
N PRO A 51 -11.33 -9.39 22.28
CA PRO A 51 -11.94 -8.07 22.11
C PRO A 51 -13.14 -7.86 23.07
N PRO A 52 -13.69 -6.64 23.16
CA PRO A 52 -14.87 -6.37 23.98
C PRO A 52 -16.04 -7.28 23.66
N ILE A 53 -16.74 -7.74 24.71
CA ILE A 53 -17.68 -8.87 24.69
C ILE A 53 -19.00 -8.54 23.96
N ASN A 54 -19.34 -7.26 23.69
CA ASN A 54 -20.61 -6.94 23.02
C ASN A 54 -20.60 -5.59 22.31
N GLY A 55 -21.49 -5.40 21.35
CA GLY A 55 -21.58 -4.22 20.50
C GLY A 55 -21.78 -2.89 21.25
N LYS A 56 -22.40 -2.87 22.44
CA LYS A 56 -22.54 -1.64 23.24
C LYS A 56 -21.18 -1.18 23.77
N VAL A 57 -20.36 -2.11 24.26
CA VAL A 57 -18.99 -1.81 24.73
C VAL A 57 -18.13 -1.36 23.56
N VAL A 58 -18.20 -2.05 22.44
CA VAL A 58 -17.49 -1.66 21.20
C VAL A 58 -17.87 -0.24 20.78
N THR A 59 -19.16 0.07 20.72
CA THR A 59 -19.64 1.42 20.37
C THR A 59 -19.11 2.49 21.32
N ALA A 60 -19.13 2.23 22.63
CA ALA A 60 -18.57 3.15 23.63
C ALA A 60 -17.06 3.35 23.45
N MET A 61 -16.30 2.26 23.28
CA MET A 61 -14.85 2.33 23.05
C MET A 61 -14.51 3.03 21.72
N MET A 62 -15.28 2.81 20.68
CA MET A 62 -15.10 3.51 19.40
C MET A 62 -15.44 5.00 19.49
N ALA A 63 -16.37 5.40 20.36
CA ALA A 63 -16.61 6.81 20.66
C ALA A 63 -15.38 7.46 21.35
N GLU A 64 -14.79 6.78 22.31
CA GLU A 64 -13.54 7.22 22.95
C GLU A 64 -12.37 7.25 21.95
N TRP A 65 -12.28 6.27 21.04
CA TRP A 65 -11.29 6.26 19.98
C TRP A 65 -11.44 7.48 19.05
N LEU A 66 -12.66 7.81 18.61
CA LEU A 66 -12.92 9.01 17.80
C LEU A 66 -12.53 10.30 18.54
N ASN A 67 -12.88 10.39 19.83
CA ASN A 67 -12.46 11.52 20.67
C ASN A 67 -10.94 11.61 20.74
N PHE A 68 -10.25 10.48 20.94
CA PHE A 68 -8.80 10.42 21.06
C PHE A 68 -8.09 10.89 19.78
N ILE A 69 -8.44 10.34 18.62
CA ILE A 69 -7.77 10.67 17.36
C ILE A 69 -8.00 12.12 16.91
N ASN A 70 -9.05 12.77 17.41
CA ASN A 70 -9.39 14.16 17.11
C ASN A 70 -8.86 15.18 18.13
N LYS A 71 -8.27 14.74 19.26
CA LYS A 71 -7.64 15.67 20.23
C LYS A 71 -6.48 16.45 19.61
N PRO A 72 -6.37 17.78 19.81
CA PRO A 72 -5.31 18.59 19.22
C PRO A 72 -3.96 18.50 19.95
N ASP A 73 -3.94 18.14 21.22
CA ASP A 73 -2.88 18.34 22.21
C ASP A 73 -1.81 17.23 22.26
N MET A 74 -1.85 16.26 21.35
CA MET A 74 -0.89 15.16 21.30
C MET A 74 -0.10 15.19 19.99
N PRO A 75 1.23 14.91 20.01
CA PRO A 75 2.03 14.77 18.79
C PRO A 75 1.39 13.75 17.83
N PHE A 76 1.24 14.14 16.58
CA PHE A 76 0.43 13.38 15.61
C PHE A 76 0.94 11.96 15.34
N LEU A 77 2.25 11.71 15.41
CA LEU A 77 2.82 10.36 15.23
C LEU A 77 2.43 9.45 16.39
N ILE A 78 2.56 9.93 17.64
CA ILE A 78 2.15 9.17 18.83
C ILE A 78 0.66 8.88 18.76
N LYS A 79 -0.14 9.88 18.43
CA LYS A 79 -1.59 9.74 18.27
C LYS A 79 -1.96 8.71 17.20
N ALA A 80 -1.30 8.75 16.04
CA ALA A 80 -1.54 7.80 14.96
C ALA A 80 -1.30 6.35 15.42
N LEU A 81 -0.19 6.11 16.08
CA LEU A 81 0.22 4.75 16.47
C LEU A 81 -0.58 4.22 17.67
N ILE A 82 -0.82 5.05 18.69
CA ILE A 82 -1.71 4.65 19.81
C ILE A 82 -3.16 4.49 19.31
N GLY A 83 -3.62 5.36 18.41
CA GLY A 83 -4.93 5.20 17.77
C GLY A 83 -5.04 3.91 16.97
N HIS A 84 -3.99 3.52 16.27
CA HIS A 84 -3.93 2.24 15.55
C HIS A 84 -3.97 1.05 16.54
N TYR A 85 -3.14 1.08 17.59
CA TYR A 85 -3.19 0.06 18.64
C TYR A 85 -4.58 -0.07 19.25
N PHE A 86 -5.21 1.05 19.61
CA PHE A 86 -6.55 1.08 20.21
C PHE A 86 -7.59 0.48 19.26
N PHE A 87 -7.60 0.87 17.99
CA PHE A 87 -8.54 0.33 16.99
C PHE A 87 -8.43 -1.18 16.84
N GLU A 88 -7.21 -1.70 16.71
CA GLU A 88 -6.96 -3.14 16.58
C GLU A 88 -7.36 -3.92 17.86
N ASN A 89 -7.24 -3.32 19.05
CA ASN A 89 -7.68 -3.95 20.29
C ASN A 89 -9.20 -3.92 20.48
N VAL A 90 -9.89 -2.88 20.01
CA VAL A 90 -11.37 -2.83 20.02
C VAL A 90 -11.94 -3.83 19.05
N HIS A 91 -11.29 -4.00 17.90
CA HIS A 91 -11.64 -4.96 16.85
C HIS A 91 -13.11 -4.87 16.42
N PRO A 92 -13.58 -3.72 15.92
CA PRO A 92 -15.01 -3.40 15.84
C PRO A 92 -15.81 -4.19 14.78
N PHE A 93 -15.16 -4.98 13.93
CA PHE A 93 -15.79 -5.79 12.90
C PHE A 93 -15.51 -7.28 13.10
N TYR A 94 -16.36 -8.16 12.55
CA TYR A 94 -16.12 -9.61 12.60
C TYR A 94 -14.89 -10.04 11.78
N ASP A 95 -14.62 -9.34 10.67
CA ASP A 95 -13.47 -9.55 9.80
C ASP A 95 -13.04 -8.22 9.16
N GLY A 96 -11.83 -8.14 8.64
CA GLY A 96 -11.31 -6.95 7.94
C GLY A 96 -10.66 -5.88 8.83
N ASN A 97 -10.68 -6.02 10.17
CA ASN A 97 -10.14 -4.99 11.08
C ASN A 97 -8.71 -4.58 10.74
N GLY A 98 -7.80 -5.53 10.53
CA GLY A 98 -6.41 -5.24 10.20
C GLY A 98 -6.25 -4.46 8.89
N ARG A 99 -7.11 -4.69 7.88
CA ARG A 99 -7.12 -3.90 6.63
C ARG A 99 -7.56 -2.46 6.90
N ILE A 100 -8.67 -2.31 7.62
CA ILE A 100 -9.23 -1.00 7.98
C ILE A 100 -8.27 -0.21 8.87
N GLY A 101 -7.73 -0.83 9.92
CA GLY A 101 -6.78 -0.18 10.84
C GLY A 101 -5.52 0.31 10.12
N ARG A 102 -4.92 -0.52 9.26
CA ARG A 102 -3.76 -0.11 8.45
C ARG A 102 -4.11 0.97 7.43
N TYR A 103 -5.27 0.89 6.77
CA TYR A 103 -5.73 1.92 5.86
C TYR A 103 -5.91 3.28 6.57
N ILE A 104 -6.56 3.30 7.75
CA ILE A 104 -6.74 4.51 8.54
C ILE A 104 -5.39 5.11 8.93
N LEU A 105 -4.44 4.29 9.39
CA LEU A 105 -3.08 4.71 9.71
C LEU A 105 -2.36 5.30 8.50
N SER A 106 -2.36 4.58 7.37
CA SER A 106 -1.79 5.02 6.10
C SER A 106 -2.36 6.35 5.64
N LYS A 107 -3.68 6.49 5.66
CA LYS A 107 -4.38 7.71 5.24
C LYS A 107 -4.10 8.89 6.18
N TYR A 108 -3.99 8.63 7.47
CA TYR A 108 -3.64 9.66 8.45
C TYR A 108 -2.20 10.16 8.23
N LEU A 109 -1.23 9.26 8.07
CA LEU A 109 0.17 9.60 7.84
C LEU A 109 0.39 10.25 6.47
N SER A 110 -0.30 9.79 5.43
CA SER A 110 -0.31 10.42 4.11
C SER A 110 -0.67 11.92 4.16
N ARG A 111 -1.59 12.30 5.04
CA ARG A 111 -2.00 13.70 5.21
C ARG A 111 -1.05 14.51 6.09
N LYS A 112 -0.38 13.86 7.06
CA LYS A 112 0.41 14.54 8.10
C LYS A 112 1.90 14.61 7.77
N LEU A 113 2.41 13.64 7.03
CA LEU A 113 3.77 13.58 6.54
C LEU A 113 3.77 13.87 5.02
N ASP A 114 3.64 12.81 4.25
CA ASP A 114 3.61 12.84 2.79
C ASP A 114 2.90 11.60 2.22
N ILE A 115 2.49 11.69 0.95
CA ILE A 115 1.71 10.64 0.30
C ILE A 115 2.50 9.34 0.14
N TYR A 116 3.80 9.41 -0.12
CA TYR A 116 4.64 8.22 -0.36
C TYR A 116 4.80 7.40 0.91
N THR A 117 5.05 8.06 2.05
CA THR A 117 5.03 7.40 3.37
C THR A 117 3.69 6.72 3.62
N GLY A 118 2.59 7.44 3.39
CA GLY A 118 1.25 6.88 3.59
C GLY A 118 1.00 5.63 2.75
N LEU A 119 1.35 5.65 1.48
CA LEU A 119 1.22 4.49 0.59
C LEU A 119 2.11 3.32 1.02
N GLY A 120 3.33 3.60 1.50
CA GLY A 120 4.30 2.58 1.92
C GLY A 120 3.99 1.91 3.27
N VAL A 121 3.19 2.53 4.15
CA VAL A 121 2.98 2.02 5.53
C VAL A 121 2.55 0.55 5.57
N SER A 122 1.57 0.16 4.76
CA SER A 122 1.10 -1.23 4.75
C SER A 122 2.19 -2.20 4.31
N GLN A 123 3.02 -1.82 3.35
CA GLN A 123 4.17 -2.60 2.91
C GLN A 123 5.23 -2.70 4.02
N PHE A 124 5.62 -1.59 4.64
CA PHE A 124 6.61 -1.56 5.73
C PHE A 124 6.21 -2.48 6.89
N LEU A 125 4.92 -2.44 7.28
CA LEU A 125 4.39 -3.30 8.32
C LEU A 125 4.36 -4.78 7.89
N ASN A 126 4.05 -5.08 6.64
CA ASN A 126 4.02 -6.44 6.12
C ASN A 126 5.42 -7.05 6.00
N GLU A 127 6.41 -6.31 5.55
CA GLU A 127 7.81 -6.72 5.50
C GLU A 127 8.35 -7.04 6.90
N ASN A 128 7.88 -6.31 7.92
CA ASN A 128 8.21 -6.47 9.32
C ASN A 128 7.13 -7.21 10.13
N ARG A 129 6.33 -8.06 9.48
CA ARG A 129 5.10 -8.67 10.04
C ARG A 129 5.29 -9.28 11.43
N LYS A 130 6.36 -10.07 11.63
CA LYS A 130 6.63 -10.72 12.92
C LYS A 130 6.88 -9.71 14.04
N ALA A 131 7.66 -8.67 13.76
CA ALA A 131 7.98 -7.62 14.71
C ALA A 131 6.74 -6.77 15.02
N TYR A 132 5.95 -6.45 14.00
CA TYR A 132 4.66 -5.74 14.12
C TYR A 132 3.69 -6.46 15.07
N TYR A 133 3.42 -7.75 14.86
CA TYR A 133 2.52 -8.50 15.75
C TYR A 133 3.10 -8.72 17.15
N LYS A 134 4.43 -8.90 17.27
CA LYS A 134 5.10 -8.98 18.57
C LYS A 134 4.89 -7.71 19.39
N ALA A 135 4.87 -6.53 18.77
CA ALA A 135 4.59 -5.27 19.46
C ALA A 135 3.20 -5.26 20.10
N PHE A 136 2.16 -5.78 19.42
CA PHE A 136 0.84 -5.95 20.02
C PHE A 136 0.85 -6.90 21.21
N THR A 137 1.49 -8.07 21.05
CA THR A 137 1.56 -9.06 22.11
C THR A 137 2.21 -8.49 23.36
N ILE A 138 3.38 -7.86 23.26
CA ILE A 138 4.11 -7.28 24.40
C ILE A 138 3.28 -6.18 25.07
N THR A 139 2.70 -5.27 24.28
CA THR A 139 1.91 -4.16 24.84
C THR A 139 0.62 -4.65 25.50
N GLY A 140 0.01 -5.73 24.98
CA GLY A 140 -1.20 -6.33 25.51
C GLY A 140 -1.01 -7.28 26.68
N GLU A 141 0.23 -7.60 27.08
CA GLU A 141 0.48 -8.42 28.27
C GLU A 141 -0.07 -7.76 29.55
N ALA A 142 -0.74 -8.53 30.40
CA ALA A 142 -1.40 -8.01 31.60
C ALA A 142 -0.43 -7.24 32.52
N ASP A 143 0.79 -7.73 32.66
CA ASP A 143 1.81 -7.11 33.51
C ASP A 143 2.32 -5.78 32.95
N ASN A 144 2.21 -5.58 31.65
CA ASN A 144 2.59 -4.34 30.97
C ASN A 144 1.53 -3.23 31.13
N LYS A 145 0.31 -3.57 31.57
CA LYS A 145 -0.80 -2.63 31.79
C LYS A 145 -1.11 -1.72 30.60
N ALA A 146 -0.92 -2.24 29.38
CA ALA A 146 -1.05 -1.52 28.12
C ALA A 146 -0.17 -0.25 28.02
N GLU A 147 1.03 -0.28 28.63
CA GLU A 147 2.03 0.78 28.46
C GLU A 147 2.47 0.80 27.00
N GLY A 148 2.22 1.92 26.30
CA GLY A 148 2.31 1.99 24.83
C GLY A 148 3.65 2.48 24.27
N THR A 149 4.62 2.86 25.12
CA THR A 149 5.89 3.43 24.65
C THR A 149 6.65 2.46 23.74
N PHE A 150 6.73 1.19 24.15
CA PHE A 150 7.38 0.15 23.33
C PHE A 150 6.72 0.03 21.95
N PHE A 151 5.38 -0.03 21.90
CA PHE A 151 4.63 -0.12 20.66
C PHE A 151 4.92 1.06 19.74
N VAL A 152 4.83 2.27 20.27
CA VAL A 152 5.07 3.51 19.51
C VAL A 152 6.48 3.54 18.95
N LEU A 153 7.49 3.33 19.80
CA LEU A 153 8.89 3.34 19.36
C LEU A 153 9.18 2.28 18.29
N HIS A 154 8.64 1.09 18.49
CA HIS A 154 8.86 -0.02 17.56
C HIS A 154 8.23 0.25 16.18
N LEU A 155 6.99 0.73 16.14
CA LEU A 155 6.34 1.07 14.88
C LEU A 155 6.98 2.31 14.21
N LEU A 156 7.41 3.30 14.98
CA LEU A 156 8.18 4.43 14.43
C LEU A 156 9.46 3.97 13.75
N THR A 157 10.17 3.00 14.36
CA THR A 157 11.37 2.42 13.77
C THR A 157 11.05 1.74 12.43
N ILE A 158 10.01 0.89 12.39
CA ILE A 158 9.58 0.22 11.16
C ILE A 158 9.23 1.23 10.05
N ILE A 159 8.48 2.28 10.39
CA ILE A 159 8.09 3.31 9.42
C ILE A 159 9.31 4.09 8.93
N TYR A 160 10.21 4.47 9.83
CA TYR A 160 11.43 5.19 9.48
C TYR A 160 12.37 4.38 8.58
N GLU A 161 12.62 3.11 8.94
CA GLU A 161 13.44 2.21 8.12
C GLU A 161 12.80 1.96 6.75
N GLY A 162 11.47 1.77 6.72
CA GLY A 162 10.72 1.65 5.47
C GLY A 162 10.84 2.89 4.58
N GLN A 163 10.76 4.09 5.15
CA GLN A 163 11.00 5.34 4.42
C GLN A 163 12.42 5.42 3.85
N GLN A 164 13.45 5.06 4.64
CA GLN A 164 14.83 5.08 4.18
C GLN A 164 15.04 4.10 3.02
N ASN A 165 14.53 2.88 3.14
CA ASN A 165 14.62 1.88 2.08
C ASN A 165 13.91 2.34 0.80
N LEU A 166 12.71 2.94 0.91
CA LEU A 166 11.99 3.51 -0.23
C LEU A 166 12.77 4.64 -0.91
N ILE A 167 13.36 5.54 -0.13
CA ILE A 167 14.17 6.65 -0.64
C ILE A 167 15.40 6.12 -1.38
N ASP A 168 16.07 5.13 -0.84
CA ASP A 168 17.29 4.59 -1.44
C ASP A 168 16.98 3.78 -2.71
N ASP A 169 15.88 3.01 -2.73
CA ASP A 169 15.40 2.33 -3.95
C ASP A 169 15.05 3.34 -5.06
N LEU A 170 14.30 4.39 -4.72
CA LEU A 170 13.94 5.44 -5.69
C LEU A 170 15.16 6.19 -6.22
N LYS A 171 16.16 6.48 -5.37
CA LYS A 171 17.42 7.08 -5.82
C LYS A 171 18.17 6.16 -6.78
N PHE A 172 18.25 4.88 -6.46
CA PHE A 172 18.90 3.89 -7.31
C PHE A 172 18.21 3.78 -8.67
N LYS A 173 16.88 3.60 -8.68
CA LYS A 173 16.07 3.54 -9.91
C LYS A 173 16.18 4.82 -10.74
N LYS A 174 16.23 5.99 -10.09
CA LYS A 174 16.45 7.27 -10.77
C LYS A 174 17.79 7.32 -11.51
N VAL A 175 18.86 6.83 -10.90
CA VAL A 175 20.19 6.78 -11.55
C VAL A 175 20.18 5.82 -12.73
N GLN A 176 19.58 4.64 -12.57
CA GLN A 176 19.44 3.68 -13.67
C GLN A 176 18.62 4.24 -14.83
N LEU A 177 17.49 4.90 -14.54
CA LEU A 177 16.66 5.52 -15.57
C LEU A 177 17.41 6.62 -16.32
N ALA A 178 18.15 7.47 -15.60
CA ALA A 178 18.96 8.52 -16.23
C ALA A 178 20.04 7.92 -17.16
N SER A 179 20.69 6.84 -16.72
CA SER A 179 21.65 6.10 -17.56
C SER A 179 21.00 5.51 -18.80
N ALA A 180 19.83 4.87 -18.65
CA ALA A 180 19.08 4.30 -19.76
C ALA A 180 18.67 5.38 -20.78
N ILE A 181 18.12 6.49 -20.32
CA ILE A 181 17.76 7.64 -21.17
C ILE A 181 18.98 8.14 -21.92
N GLN A 182 20.13 8.29 -21.26
CA GLN A 182 21.36 8.73 -21.90
C GLN A 182 21.80 7.77 -23.00
N LYS A 183 21.79 6.46 -22.76
CA LYS A 183 22.12 5.45 -23.77
C LYS A 183 21.18 5.52 -24.99
N ILE A 184 19.86 5.66 -24.73
CA ILE A 184 18.84 5.78 -25.78
C ILE A 184 19.04 7.05 -26.61
N GLU A 185 19.34 8.18 -25.98
CA GLU A 185 19.54 9.46 -26.64
C GLU A 185 20.79 9.46 -27.54
N PHE A 186 21.87 8.81 -27.10
CA PHE A 186 23.12 8.72 -27.87
C PHE A 186 23.11 7.63 -28.95
N ASP A 187 22.13 6.74 -28.97
CA ASP A 187 21.99 5.77 -30.06
C ASP A 187 21.50 6.46 -31.35
N SER A 188 22.44 6.70 -32.25
CA SER A 188 22.17 7.35 -33.55
C SER A 188 21.36 6.48 -34.53
N THR A 189 21.14 5.21 -34.22
CA THR A 189 20.33 4.30 -35.05
C THR A 189 18.85 4.44 -34.82
N LEU A 190 18.44 5.07 -33.69
CA LEU A 190 17.05 5.21 -33.28
C LEU A 190 16.38 6.45 -33.86
N SER A 191 15.17 6.28 -34.36
CA SER A 191 14.26 7.38 -34.67
C SER A 191 13.69 8.00 -33.36
N GLU A 192 13.10 9.19 -33.45
CA GLU A 192 12.46 9.88 -32.31
C GLU A 192 11.34 9.04 -31.68
N VAL A 193 10.54 8.37 -32.51
CA VAL A 193 9.45 7.50 -32.05
C VAL A 193 9.99 6.28 -31.30
N GLU A 194 11.03 5.64 -31.79
CA GLU A 194 11.69 4.51 -31.15
C GLU A 194 12.31 4.90 -29.81
N ARG A 195 12.93 6.08 -29.69
CA ARG A 195 13.42 6.61 -28.42
C ARG A 195 12.29 6.80 -27.41
N THR A 196 11.17 7.36 -27.84
CA THR A 196 9.99 7.51 -26.98
C THR A 196 9.49 6.17 -26.45
N VAL A 197 9.37 5.15 -27.31
CA VAL A 197 8.96 3.80 -26.91
C VAL A 197 9.95 3.20 -25.91
N LEU A 198 11.26 3.27 -26.18
CA LEU A 198 12.27 2.72 -25.29
C LEU A 198 12.32 3.42 -23.92
N VAL A 199 12.11 4.74 -23.84
CA VAL A 199 12.04 5.47 -22.57
C VAL A 199 10.83 5.01 -21.74
N LEU A 200 9.67 4.83 -22.36
CA LEU A 200 8.48 4.30 -21.67
C LEU A 200 8.70 2.87 -21.16
N LEU A 201 9.32 2.03 -21.98
CA LEU A 201 9.66 0.66 -21.59
C LEU A 201 10.73 0.62 -20.48
N ALA A 202 11.73 1.52 -20.51
CA ALA A 202 12.72 1.63 -19.44
C ALA A 202 12.07 2.03 -18.11
N GLN A 203 11.13 2.98 -18.13
CA GLN A 203 10.33 3.32 -16.95
C GLN A 203 9.52 2.12 -16.47
N SER A 204 8.81 1.44 -17.37
CA SER A 204 8.05 0.25 -17.02
C SER A 204 8.95 -0.80 -16.36
N LYS A 205 10.10 -1.13 -16.96
CA LYS A 205 11.03 -2.14 -16.44
C LYS A 205 11.56 -1.82 -15.03
N LEU A 206 11.91 -0.57 -14.78
CA LEU A 206 12.53 -0.16 -13.52
C LEU A 206 11.52 0.02 -12.38
N PHE A 207 10.27 0.34 -12.67
CA PHE A 207 9.28 0.68 -11.65
C PHE A 207 8.16 -0.35 -11.48
N THR A 208 8.20 -1.47 -12.21
CA THR A 208 7.26 -2.57 -12.04
C THR A 208 7.99 -3.85 -11.62
N GLU A 209 7.37 -4.64 -10.76
CA GLU A 209 7.95 -5.91 -10.26
C GLU A 209 7.33 -7.12 -10.94
N SER A 210 6.04 -7.07 -11.23
CA SER A 210 5.32 -8.16 -11.87
C SER A 210 5.01 -7.87 -13.35
N ILE A 211 4.74 -8.91 -14.13
CA ILE A 211 4.37 -8.76 -15.54
C ILE A 211 2.99 -8.09 -15.69
N GLU A 212 2.11 -8.29 -14.70
CA GLU A 212 0.78 -7.69 -14.69
C GLU A 212 0.79 -6.17 -14.52
N ASP A 213 1.86 -5.63 -13.91
CA ASP A 213 2.03 -4.19 -13.67
C ASP A 213 2.76 -3.48 -14.82
N LYS A 214 3.32 -4.24 -15.79
CA LYS A 214 4.04 -3.67 -16.92
C LYS A 214 3.09 -2.97 -17.90
N LEU A 215 3.63 -1.96 -18.59
CA LEU A 215 2.89 -1.29 -19.67
C LEU A 215 2.55 -2.27 -20.79
N GLU A 216 1.28 -2.31 -21.17
CA GLU A 216 0.85 -2.97 -22.39
C GLU A 216 1.19 -2.10 -23.61
N ASP A 217 1.33 -2.69 -24.78
CA ASP A 217 1.56 -1.93 -26.03
C ASP A 217 0.49 -0.86 -26.27
N ARG A 218 -0.77 -1.14 -25.88
CA ARG A 218 -1.86 -0.15 -25.99
C ARG A 218 -1.63 1.08 -25.11
N ASP A 219 -1.01 0.90 -23.93
CA ASP A 219 -0.71 1.99 -23.02
C ASP A 219 0.47 2.82 -23.54
N ILE A 220 1.49 2.16 -24.09
CA ILE A 220 2.61 2.82 -24.76
C ILE A 220 2.11 3.67 -25.94
N ILE A 221 1.18 3.14 -26.75
CA ILE A 221 0.57 3.85 -27.87
C ILE A 221 -0.23 5.07 -27.35
N ALA A 222 -0.99 4.90 -26.25
CA ALA A 222 -1.79 5.98 -25.68
C ALA A 222 -0.89 7.11 -25.13
N MET A 223 0.17 6.76 -24.39
CA MET A 223 1.12 7.72 -23.81
C MET A 223 1.95 8.43 -24.89
N ALA A 224 2.38 7.72 -25.92
CA ALA A 224 3.15 8.30 -27.02
C ALA A 224 2.31 9.28 -27.89
N LYS A 225 0.98 9.17 -27.91
CA LYS A 225 0.10 10.17 -28.55
C LYS A 225 0.18 11.53 -27.87
N GLU A 226 0.41 11.57 -26.56
CA GLU A 226 0.59 12.83 -25.84
C GLU A 226 1.86 13.59 -26.28
N THR A 227 2.84 12.86 -26.82
CA THR A 227 4.09 13.41 -27.40
C THR A 227 4.01 13.63 -28.91
N SER A 228 2.79 13.71 -29.49
CA SER A 228 2.53 14.01 -30.91
C SER A 228 2.85 12.87 -31.89
N HIS A 229 3.05 11.64 -31.44
CA HIS A 229 3.27 10.50 -32.31
C HIS A 229 1.96 9.82 -32.72
N SER A 230 1.83 9.44 -33.99
CA SER A 230 0.66 8.71 -34.47
C SER A 230 0.69 7.25 -34.03
N GLN A 231 -0.49 6.66 -33.81
CA GLN A 231 -0.62 5.24 -33.44
C GLN A 231 0.15 4.31 -34.39
N ASN A 232 0.02 4.53 -35.71
CA ASN A 232 0.70 3.70 -36.72
C ASN A 232 2.24 3.83 -36.65
N ALA A 233 2.76 5.01 -36.33
CA ALA A 233 4.18 5.21 -36.14
C ALA A 233 4.71 4.46 -34.93
N VAL A 234 3.97 4.48 -33.79
CA VAL A 234 4.35 3.77 -32.56
C VAL A 234 4.29 2.25 -32.78
N GLN A 235 3.24 1.73 -33.39
CA GLN A 235 3.13 0.29 -33.72
C GLN A 235 4.25 -0.17 -34.62
N LYS A 236 4.61 0.65 -35.63
CA LYS A 236 5.74 0.36 -36.52
C LYS A 236 7.06 0.34 -35.73
N ALA A 237 7.30 1.33 -34.87
CA ALA A 237 8.50 1.42 -34.05
C ALA A 237 8.64 0.22 -33.10
N ILE A 238 7.57 -0.21 -32.42
CA ILE A 238 7.60 -1.42 -31.58
C ILE A 238 8.05 -2.64 -32.41
N LYS A 239 7.46 -2.84 -33.55
CA LYS A 239 7.83 -3.97 -34.44
C LYS A 239 9.30 -3.90 -34.91
N GLU A 240 9.76 -2.73 -35.32
CA GLU A 240 11.16 -2.52 -35.76
C GLU A 240 12.16 -2.75 -34.62
N LEU A 241 11.83 -2.28 -33.40
CA LEU A 241 12.63 -2.51 -32.18
C LEU A 241 12.68 -3.99 -31.79
N GLU A 242 11.58 -4.73 -31.92
CA GLU A 242 11.54 -6.18 -31.70
C GLU A 242 12.39 -6.92 -32.74
N GLU A 243 12.26 -6.59 -34.02
CA GLU A 243 13.07 -7.16 -35.10
C GLU A 243 14.59 -6.88 -34.96
N GLN A 244 14.96 -5.74 -34.37
CA GLN A 244 16.32 -5.37 -34.02
C GLN A 244 16.86 -6.00 -32.74
N GLY A 245 16.01 -6.69 -31.97
CA GLY A 245 16.38 -7.27 -30.67
C GLY A 245 16.59 -6.22 -29.55
N LYS A 246 16.08 -5.00 -29.74
CA LYS A 246 16.18 -3.92 -28.76
C LYS A 246 15.07 -3.99 -27.68
N ILE A 247 14.02 -4.72 -27.97
CA ILE A 247 12.95 -5.09 -27.04
C ILE A 247 12.60 -6.55 -27.18
N ASP A 248 12.11 -7.15 -26.10
CA ASP A 248 11.70 -8.55 -26.02
C ASP A 248 10.20 -8.66 -25.78
N LEU A 249 9.51 -9.54 -26.52
CA LEU A 249 8.11 -9.86 -26.27
C LEU A 249 7.98 -10.74 -25.03
N LEU A 250 7.37 -10.23 -23.95
CA LEU A 250 7.14 -10.99 -22.74
C LEU A 250 5.79 -11.73 -22.75
N GLN A 251 4.76 -11.12 -23.32
CA GLN A 251 3.40 -11.69 -23.34
C GLN A 251 2.65 -11.32 -24.62
N LYS A 252 1.85 -12.27 -25.14
CA LYS A 252 1.09 -12.09 -26.40
C LYS A 252 -0.34 -11.59 -26.20
N ARG A 253 -0.93 -11.79 -25.02
CA ARG A 253 -2.32 -11.38 -24.72
C ARG A 253 -2.47 -11.02 -23.25
N PRO A 254 -2.55 -9.71 -22.90
CA PRO A 254 -2.26 -8.58 -23.82
C PRO A 254 -0.82 -8.57 -24.32
N LEU A 255 -0.53 -7.77 -25.37
CA LEU A 255 0.85 -7.59 -25.86
C LEU A 255 1.63 -6.76 -24.83
N ILE A 256 2.72 -7.33 -24.33
CA ILE A 256 3.65 -6.69 -23.38
C ILE A 256 5.06 -6.91 -23.88
N HIS A 257 5.78 -5.82 -24.10
CA HIS A 257 7.21 -5.83 -24.40
C HIS A 257 8.03 -5.31 -23.21
N ASP A 258 9.30 -5.69 -23.18
CA ASP A 258 10.27 -5.14 -22.23
C ASP A 258 11.51 -4.65 -22.99
N ILE A 259 12.18 -3.65 -22.45
CA ILE A 259 13.41 -3.13 -23.02
C ILE A 259 14.57 -4.12 -22.80
N SER A 260 15.45 -4.27 -23.78
CA SER A 260 16.67 -5.08 -23.67
C SER A 260 17.56 -4.60 -22.52
N ASN A 261 18.28 -5.52 -21.90
CA ASN A 261 19.23 -5.23 -20.82
C ASN A 261 20.42 -4.36 -21.27
N GLU A 262 20.65 -4.23 -22.56
CA GLU A 262 21.70 -3.36 -23.12
C GLU A 262 21.49 -1.89 -22.73
N TYR A 263 20.24 -1.45 -22.61
CA TYR A 263 19.90 -0.07 -22.29
C TYR A 263 19.78 0.21 -20.78
N ILE A 264 19.55 -0.80 -19.95
CA ILE A 264 19.43 -0.66 -18.50
C ILE A 264 20.80 -0.88 -17.84
#